data_c2319b731cfbce95fb2e3290fb7227a9
#
_entry.id   c2319b731cfbce95fb2e3290fb7227a9
#
_cell.length_a   1.000
_cell.length_b   1.000
_cell.length_c   1.000
_cell.angle_alpha   90.00
_cell.angle_beta   90.00
_cell.angle_gamma   90.00
#
_symmetry.space_group_name_H-M   'P 1'
#
loop_
_entity.id
_entity.type
_entity.pdbx_description
1 polymer ?
#
loop_
_entity_poly.entity_id
_entity_poly.type
_entity_poly.pdbx_seq_one_letter_code
_entity_poly.pdbx_strand_id
1 'polypeptide(L)'
;MFKNFRTRDQIASIGNPIVFDVRFKMDNPTYGLKAYEEKHYKGSVYLDLTHDLSAIIKEHGGRHPLPMKKDLQETLRKAGLNNHQPVLIYDDGDNVAAGRLWWLLKYYGVDEVYVLLGGFSQFKEEDLTSDLEGCIPGDINLLERDNMVVDHEIIRNLSKSMDYSNVQLVDSRDEQRYLGIIEPIDKKKGHIPGASNIPYKVHFTENGDLKSKEILARNFKNLNTEKETIFYCGSGVTACSNIMVYDELGLSSKLYPGSFSDYISYDDNQVVVK
;
A
#
# COMPACT_ATOMS: atom_id res chain seq x y z
N MET A 1 19.14 -10.85 2.10
CA MET A 1 18.34 -9.78 2.76
C MET A 1 17.30 -9.30 1.74
N PHE A 2 16.08 -9.06 2.16
CA PHE A 2 15.07 -8.47 1.30
C PHE A 2 15.36 -6.98 1.07
N LYS A 3 14.93 -6.46 -0.09
CA LYS A 3 15.09 -5.04 -0.45
C LYS A 3 14.17 -4.15 0.40
N ASN A 4 12.88 -4.49 0.46
CA ASN A 4 11.81 -3.68 1.04
C ASN A 4 11.40 -4.11 2.45
N PHE A 5 11.86 -5.26 2.93
CA PHE A 5 11.41 -5.85 4.19
C PHE A 5 12.55 -6.06 5.18
N ARG A 6 12.22 -5.97 6.46
CA ARG A 6 13.14 -6.26 7.57
C ARG A 6 12.49 -7.18 8.59
N THR A 7 13.27 -8.06 9.19
CA THR A 7 12.89 -8.76 10.41
C THR A 7 13.20 -7.89 11.63
N ARG A 8 12.64 -8.21 12.79
CA ARG A 8 12.93 -7.49 14.04
C ARG A 8 14.44 -7.38 14.32
N ASP A 9 15.17 -8.46 14.16
CA ASP A 9 16.62 -8.49 14.44
C ASP A 9 17.46 -7.63 13.47
N GLN A 10 16.88 -7.23 12.34
CA GLN A 10 17.51 -6.37 11.35
C GLN A 10 17.25 -4.87 11.58
N ILE A 11 16.37 -4.49 12.52
CA ILE A 11 16.03 -3.08 12.78
C ILE A 11 17.30 -2.27 13.11
N ALA A 12 18.16 -2.78 13.99
CA ALA A 12 19.40 -2.12 14.36
C ALA A 12 20.35 -1.86 13.17
N SER A 13 20.21 -2.62 12.07
CA SER A 13 21.05 -2.46 10.87
C SER A 13 20.57 -1.36 9.92
N ILE A 14 19.38 -0.78 10.16
CA ILE A 14 18.81 0.29 9.32
C ILE A 14 19.52 1.66 9.60
N GLY A 15 20.27 1.75 10.69
CA GLY A 15 20.82 3.02 11.16
C GLY A 15 19.88 3.66 12.18
N ASN A 16 19.54 4.93 12.04
CA ASN A 16 18.61 5.65 12.93
C ASN A 16 17.26 5.88 12.21
N PRO A 17 16.43 4.86 12.01
CA PRO A 17 15.18 5.01 11.28
C PRO A 17 14.16 5.78 12.12
N ILE A 18 13.33 6.58 11.46
CA ILE A 18 12.03 6.91 12.03
C ILE A 18 11.12 5.69 11.86
N VAL A 19 10.30 5.41 12.88
CA VAL A 19 9.41 4.24 12.89
C VAL A 19 7.97 4.72 12.87
N PHE A 20 7.18 4.24 11.92
CA PHE A 20 5.75 4.54 11.80
C PHE A 20 4.90 3.34 12.16
N ASP A 21 3.95 3.55 13.07
CA ASP A 21 2.84 2.65 13.35
C ASP A 21 1.68 3.03 12.43
N VAL A 22 1.25 2.10 11.60
CA VAL A 22 0.10 2.31 10.69
C VAL A 22 -0.96 1.23 10.87
N ARG A 23 -1.10 0.68 12.09
CA ARG A 23 -2.14 -0.32 12.40
C ARG A 23 -3.52 0.23 12.08
N PHE A 24 -4.32 -0.57 11.39
CA PHE A 24 -5.61 -0.14 10.87
C PHE A 24 -6.59 -1.29 10.75
N LYS A 25 -7.88 -1.03 11.02
CA LYS A 25 -8.98 -1.95 10.69
C LYS A 25 -10.09 -1.20 9.98
N MET A 26 -10.54 -1.75 8.85
CA MET A 26 -11.55 -1.10 8.00
C MET A 26 -12.91 -0.94 8.71
N ASP A 27 -13.27 -1.88 9.55
CA ASP A 27 -14.52 -1.94 10.31
C ASP A 27 -14.46 -1.20 11.66
N ASN A 28 -13.28 -0.70 12.04
CA ASN A 28 -13.07 0.03 13.30
C ASN A 28 -12.12 1.22 13.10
N PRO A 29 -12.63 2.40 12.70
CA PRO A 29 -11.80 3.57 12.40
C PRO A 29 -10.92 4.08 13.54
N THR A 30 -11.27 3.77 14.79
CA THR A 30 -10.50 4.21 15.97
C THR A 30 -9.49 3.17 16.46
N TYR A 31 -9.45 2.01 15.80
CA TYR A 31 -8.63 0.88 16.25
C TYR A 31 -7.14 1.22 16.30
N GLY A 32 -6.58 1.76 15.22
CA GLY A 32 -5.14 1.99 15.12
C GLY A 32 -4.63 2.95 16.18
N LEU A 33 -5.30 4.10 16.36
CA LEU A 33 -4.94 5.05 17.40
C LEU A 33 -5.03 4.45 18.80
N LYS A 34 -6.11 3.73 19.12
CA LYS A 34 -6.26 3.08 20.42
C LYS A 34 -5.19 2.02 20.67
N ALA A 35 -4.89 1.21 19.65
CA ALA A 35 -3.84 0.21 19.74
C ALA A 35 -2.46 0.84 19.96
N TYR A 36 -2.20 2.00 19.31
CA TYR A 36 -0.99 2.78 19.52
C TYR A 36 -0.92 3.35 20.94
N GLU A 37 -1.97 3.98 21.44
CA GLU A 37 -2.06 4.54 22.80
C GLU A 37 -1.91 3.44 23.87
N GLU A 38 -2.46 2.26 23.63
CA GLU A 38 -2.33 1.12 24.54
C GLU A 38 -0.91 0.58 24.58
N LYS A 39 -0.31 0.34 23.42
CA LYS A 39 1.05 -0.20 23.31
C LYS A 39 1.61 -0.02 21.90
N HIS A 40 2.81 0.55 21.80
CA HIS A 40 3.51 0.76 20.53
C HIS A 40 5.03 0.56 20.68
N TYR A 41 5.73 0.47 19.56
CA TYR A 41 7.21 0.42 19.56
C TYR A 41 7.77 1.75 20.06
N LYS A 42 8.75 1.70 20.99
CA LYS A 42 9.39 2.89 21.57
C LYS A 42 9.88 3.85 20.50
N GLY A 43 9.47 5.10 20.57
CA GLY A 43 9.83 6.14 19.61
C GLY A 43 9.14 6.04 18.26
N SER A 44 8.15 5.14 18.08
CA SER A 44 7.33 5.16 16.88
C SER A 44 6.29 6.28 16.91
N VAL A 45 5.82 6.67 15.72
CA VAL A 45 4.79 7.69 15.53
C VAL A 45 3.63 7.07 14.77
N TYR A 46 2.41 7.30 15.25
CA TYR A 46 1.20 6.81 14.59
C TYR A 46 0.82 7.65 13.37
N LEU A 47 0.46 6.99 12.28
CA LEU A 47 -0.16 7.61 11.10
C LEU A 47 -1.42 6.84 10.71
N ASP A 48 -2.52 7.56 10.57
CA ASP A 48 -3.83 6.98 10.21
C ASP A 48 -3.99 6.85 8.70
N LEU A 49 -4.43 5.65 8.24
CA LEU A 49 -4.63 5.38 6.82
C LEU A 49 -5.63 6.35 6.18
N THR A 50 -6.70 6.69 6.88
CA THR A 50 -7.80 7.51 6.36
C THR A 50 -7.49 9.01 6.44
N HIS A 51 -6.90 9.45 7.54
CA HIS A 51 -6.70 10.88 7.82
C HIS A 51 -5.35 11.40 7.35
N ASP A 52 -4.29 10.58 7.47
CA ASP A 52 -2.92 10.99 7.15
C ASP A 52 -2.44 10.50 5.78
N LEU A 53 -2.89 9.30 5.36
CA LEU A 53 -2.41 8.63 4.14
C LEU A 53 -3.42 8.65 2.99
N SER A 54 -4.53 9.37 3.17
CA SER A 54 -5.58 9.52 2.15
C SER A 54 -6.11 10.95 2.13
N ALA A 55 -6.60 11.38 0.97
CA ALA A 55 -7.33 12.64 0.84
C ALA A 55 -8.82 12.47 1.14
N ILE A 56 -9.53 13.58 1.24
CA ILE A 56 -10.99 13.62 1.42
C ILE A 56 -11.67 12.90 0.24
N ILE A 57 -12.60 12.02 0.57
CA ILE A 57 -13.41 11.28 -0.42
C ILE A 57 -14.31 12.27 -1.17
N LYS A 58 -14.32 12.14 -2.50
CA LYS A 58 -15.19 12.88 -3.43
C LYS A 58 -16.07 11.91 -4.21
N GLU A 59 -16.86 12.43 -5.15
CA GLU A 59 -17.68 11.62 -6.07
C GLU A 59 -16.82 10.63 -6.86
N HIS A 60 -15.65 11.09 -7.32
CA HIS A 60 -14.64 10.28 -8.02
C HIS A 60 -13.32 10.30 -7.24
N GLY A 61 -12.40 9.39 -7.59
CA GLY A 61 -11.09 9.25 -6.96
C GLY A 61 -11.00 8.08 -5.99
N GLY A 62 -12.10 7.36 -5.75
CA GLY A 62 -12.15 6.16 -4.91
C GLY A 62 -12.23 6.45 -3.41
N ARG A 63 -12.19 5.37 -2.60
CA ARG A 63 -12.38 5.46 -1.13
C ARG A 63 -11.14 5.91 -0.36
N HIS A 64 -9.96 5.79 -0.94
CA HIS A 64 -8.70 6.25 -0.35
C HIS A 64 -7.88 7.03 -1.39
N PRO A 65 -8.34 8.23 -1.81
CA PRO A 65 -7.63 9.04 -2.80
C PRO A 65 -6.20 9.34 -2.32
N LEU A 66 -5.28 9.60 -3.24
CA LEU A 66 -3.93 10.01 -2.84
C LEU A 66 -3.98 11.34 -2.10
N PRO A 67 -3.28 11.49 -0.96
CA PRO A 67 -3.14 12.77 -0.30
C PRO A 67 -2.39 13.75 -1.23
N MET A 68 -2.72 15.03 -1.15
CA MET A 68 -1.93 16.04 -1.84
C MET A 68 -0.50 16.06 -1.27
N LYS A 69 0.49 16.23 -2.14
CA LYS A 69 1.91 16.28 -1.73
C LYS A 69 2.15 17.22 -0.54
N LYS A 70 1.54 18.42 -0.58
CA LYS A 70 1.70 19.42 0.49
C LYS A 70 1.19 18.91 1.84
N ASP A 71 0.02 18.27 1.83
CA ASP A 71 -0.63 17.80 3.06
C ASP A 71 0.15 16.63 3.66
N LEU A 72 0.54 15.66 2.83
CA LEU A 72 1.39 14.54 3.27
C LEU A 72 2.75 15.03 3.79
N GLN A 73 3.37 16.00 3.12
CA GLN A 73 4.65 16.56 3.57
C GLN A 73 4.52 17.23 4.94
N GLU A 74 3.44 17.95 5.16
CA GLU A 74 3.19 18.59 6.47
C GLU A 74 2.95 17.53 7.55
N THR A 75 2.17 16.49 7.27
CA THR A 75 1.96 15.35 8.17
C THR A 75 3.28 14.68 8.54
N LEU A 76 4.11 14.33 7.55
CA LEU A 76 5.39 13.66 7.78
C LEU A 76 6.40 14.55 8.52
N ARG A 77 6.39 15.87 8.28
CA ARG A 77 7.21 16.81 9.06
C ARG A 77 6.77 16.88 10.52
N LYS A 78 5.48 16.98 10.78
CA LYS A 78 4.93 16.93 12.15
C LYS A 78 5.26 15.62 12.85
N ALA A 79 5.30 14.53 12.10
CA ALA A 79 5.69 13.21 12.57
C ALA A 79 7.23 13.05 12.75
N GLY A 80 8.04 14.07 12.44
CA GLY A 80 9.49 14.09 12.69
C GLY A 80 10.36 13.54 11.57
N LEU A 81 9.82 13.23 10.39
CA LEU A 81 10.63 12.69 9.28
C LEU A 81 11.55 13.76 8.68
N ASN A 82 12.84 13.43 8.57
CA ASN A 82 13.86 14.27 7.97
C ASN A 82 14.26 13.77 6.57
N ASN A 83 14.89 14.67 5.79
CA ASN A 83 15.50 14.29 4.52
C ASN A 83 16.56 13.20 4.73
N HIS A 84 16.60 12.22 3.83
CA HIS A 84 17.56 11.10 3.84
C HIS A 84 17.49 10.21 5.09
N GLN A 85 16.48 10.35 5.94
CA GLN A 85 16.28 9.48 7.09
C GLN A 85 15.64 8.18 6.65
N PRO A 86 16.17 7.00 7.00
CA PRO A 86 15.52 5.73 6.76
C PRO A 86 14.20 5.64 7.50
N VAL A 87 13.23 4.94 6.91
CA VAL A 87 11.90 4.73 7.47
C VAL A 87 11.67 3.24 7.69
N LEU A 88 11.20 2.88 8.87
CA LEU A 88 10.63 1.58 9.18
C LEU A 88 9.13 1.72 9.43
N ILE A 89 8.35 0.85 8.82
CA ILE A 89 6.89 0.87 8.93
C ILE A 89 6.42 -0.47 9.50
N TYR A 90 5.46 -0.45 10.40
CA TYR A 90 4.76 -1.65 10.82
C TYR A 90 3.24 -1.45 10.91
N ASP A 91 2.51 -2.51 10.65
CA ASP A 91 1.07 -2.64 10.89
C ASP A 91 0.78 -3.88 11.75
N ASP A 92 -0.41 -4.47 11.66
CA ASP A 92 -0.74 -5.72 12.35
C ASP A 92 -0.15 -6.99 11.69
N GLY A 93 0.68 -6.85 10.66
CA GLY A 93 1.31 -7.94 9.91
C GLY A 93 0.54 -8.35 8.67
N ASP A 94 -0.55 -7.67 8.33
CA ASP A 94 -1.30 -7.91 7.09
C ASP A 94 -0.72 -7.19 5.87
N ASN A 95 0.24 -6.29 6.08
CA ASN A 95 0.97 -5.51 5.08
C ASN A 95 0.05 -4.60 4.23
N VAL A 96 -1.11 -4.21 4.74
CA VAL A 96 -2.12 -3.41 4.03
C VAL A 96 -1.80 -1.92 4.16
N ALA A 97 -1.85 -1.39 5.37
CA ALA A 97 -1.55 0.03 5.61
C ALA A 97 -0.04 0.30 5.49
N ALA A 98 0.80 -0.65 5.91
CA ALA A 98 2.25 -0.57 5.72
C ALA A 98 2.63 -0.50 4.23
N GLY A 99 2.03 -1.31 3.37
CA GLY A 99 2.22 -1.26 1.92
C GLY A 99 1.80 0.10 1.33
N ARG A 100 0.70 0.69 1.82
CA ARG A 100 0.23 2.01 1.37
C ARG A 100 1.23 3.11 1.73
N LEU A 101 1.69 3.18 2.99
CA LEU A 101 2.68 4.18 3.39
C LEU A 101 4.02 3.96 2.67
N TRP A 102 4.49 2.70 2.55
CA TRP A 102 5.68 2.37 1.78
C TRP A 102 5.59 2.94 0.35
N TRP A 103 4.47 2.69 -0.34
CA TRP A 103 4.28 3.15 -1.71
C TRP A 103 4.24 4.69 -1.80
N LEU A 104 3.52 5.37 -0.88
CA LEU A 104 3.47 6.83 -0.83
C LEU A 104 4.88 7.43 -0.66
N LEU A 105 5.67 6.91 0.26
CA LEU A 105 7.04 7.38 0.50
C LEU A 105 7.92 7.15 -0.73
N LYS A 106 7.83 5.98 -1.38
CA LYS A 106 8.56 5.71 -2.64
C LYS A 106 8.12 6.65 -3.76
N TYR A 107 6.82 6.88 -3.90
CA TYR A 107 6.27 7.80 -4.91
C TYR A 107 6.75 9.24 -4.69
N TYR A 108 6.89 9.65 -3.45
CA TYR A 108 7.36 10.98 -3.09
C TYR A 108 8.89 11.06 -2.82
N GLY A 109 9.67 10.12 -3.31
CA GLY A 109 11.12 10.24 -3.42
C GLY A 109 11.92 9.78 -2.21
N VAL A 110 11.29 9.15 -1.21
CA VAL A 110 12.02 8.55 -0.08
C VAL A 110 12.59 7.20 -0.50
N ASP A 111 13.92 7.04 -0.45
CA ASP A 111 14.60 5.84 -0.96
C ASP A 111 14.66 4.70 0.04
N GLU A 112 15.01 4.98 1.28
CA GLU A 112 15.20 3.96 2.32
C GLU A 112 13.94 3.76 3.14
N VAL A 113 13.02 2.95 2.60
CA VAL A 113 11.74 2.62 3.24
C VAL A 113 11.61 1.12 3.38
N TYR A 114 11.39 0.66 4.60
CA TYR A 114 11.30 -0.74 4.95
C TYR A 114 10.00 -1.05 5.71
N VAL A 115 9.49 -2.25 5.52
CA VAL A 115 8.32 -2.77 6.25
C VAL A 115 8.77 -3.92 7.14
N LEU A 116 8.31 -3.92 8.40
CA LEU A 116 8.58 -4.98 9.37
C LEU A 116 7.74 -6.21 9.04
N LEU A 117 8.40 -7.32 8.70
CA LEU A 117 7.73 -8.61 8.50
C LEU A 117 7.02 -9.07 9.77
N GLY A 118 5.79 -9.55 9.63
CA GLY A 118 4.96 -9.99 10.75
C GLY A 118 4.42 -8.85 11.63
N GLY A 119 4.78 -7.60 11.33
CA GLY A 119 4.23 -6.39 11.97
C GLY A 119 4.42 -6.31 13.47
N PHE A 120 3.48 -5.68 14.17
CA PHE A 120 3.53 -5.39 15.60
C PHE A 120 3.81 -6.63 16.48
N SER A 121 3.30 -7.79 16.09
CA SER A 121 3.48 -9.05 16.85
C SER A 121 4.95 -9.50 17.00
N GLN A 122 5.86 -8.93 16.22
CA GLN A 122 7.29 -9.28 16.22
C GLN A 122 8.07 -8.57 17.34
N PHE A 123 7.52 -7.50 17.90
CA PHE A 123 8.16 -6.79 18.98
C PHE A 123 8.08 -7.57 20.30
N LYS A 124 9.15 -7.49 21.09
CA LYS A 124 9.18 -8.03 22.45
C LYS A 124 8.70 -6.97 23.42
N GLU A 125 8.32 -7.39 24.63
CA GLU A 125 7.85 -6.48 25.67
C GLU A 125 8.85 -5.36 25.99
N GLU A 126 10.13 -5.66 25.93
CA GLU A 126 11.22 -4.69 26.12
C GLU A 126 11.30 -3.59 25.05
N ASP A 127 10.73 -3.82 23.87
CA ASP A 127 10.70 -2.86 22.76
C ASP A 127 9.51 -1.89 22.86
N LEU A 128 8.55 -2.17 23.70
CA LEU A 128 7.24 -1.54 23.71
C LEU A 128 7.09 -0.51 24.85
N THR A 129 6.18 0.43 24.63
CA THR A 129 5.77 1.45 25.61
C THR A 129 4.32 1.86 25.37
N SER A 130 3.72 2.51 26.36
CA SER A 130 2.48 3.28 26.25
C SER A 130 2.71 4.78 26.43
N ASP A 131 3.96 5.21 26.60
CA ASP A 131 4.30 6.62 26.81
C ASP A 131 4.20 7.38 25.48
N LEU A 132 3.32 8.37 25.43
CA LEU A 132 3.13 9.22 24.26
C LEU A 132 4.17 10.35 24.26
N GLU A 133 5.23 10.17 23.50
CA GLU A 133 6.29 11.18 23.36
C GLU A 133 5.95 12.15 22.22
N GLY A 134 6.19 13.44 22.44
CA GLY A 134 6.06 14.44 21.37
C GLY A 134 7.22 14.33 20.37
N CYS A 135 6.92 14.49 19.09
CA CYS A 135 7.93 14.55 18.04
C CYS A 135 8.47 15.96 17.84
N ILE A 136 9.78 16.07 17.63
CA ILE A 136 10.38 17.29 17.07
C ILE A 136 10.06 17.28 15.57
N PRO A 137 9.46 18.35 15.01
CA PRO A 137 9.16 18.39 13.58
C PRO A 137 10.41 18.20 12.72
N GLY A 138 10.28 17.35 11.69
CA GLY A 138 11.34 17.10 10.71
C GLY A 138 11.35 18.10 9.56
N ASP A 139 12.25 17.89 8.61
CA ASP A 139 12.49 18.82 7.48
C ASP A 139 12.26 18.18 6.10
N ILE A 140 11.66 16.98 6.04
CA ILE A 140 11.45 16.25 4.78
C ILE A 140 10.89 17.14 3.67
N ASN A 141 11.47 17.04 2.49
CA ASN A 141 10.98 17.66 1.26
C ASN A 141 10.63 16.58 0.24
N LEU A 142 9.35 16.42 -0.03
CA LEU A 142 8.84 15.39 -0.91
C LEU A 142 9.00 15.79 -2.39
N LEU A 143 9.55 14.87 -3.18
CA LEU A 143 9.72 15.02 -4.62
C LEU A 143 8.95 13.91 -5.33
N GLU A 144 7.92 14.32 -6.07
CA GLU A 144 7.07 13.38 -6.80
C GLU A 144 7.87 12.70 -7.92
N ARG A 145 7.78 11.38 -8.00
CA ARG A 145 8.39 10.57 -9.07
C ARG A 145 7.39 10.38 -10.20
N ASP A 146 7.83 10.70 -11.40
CA ASP A 146 7.05 10.43 -12.59
C ASP A 146 6.84 8.93 -12.82
N ASN A 147 5.81 8.59 -13.60
CA ASN A 147 5.54 7.23 -14.08
C ASN A 147 5.20 6.16 -13.03
N MET A 148 4.78 6.54 -11.83
CA MET A 148 4.31 5.57 -10.82
C MET A 148 2.77 5.48 -10.71
N VAL A 149 2.04 6.37 -11.38
CA VAL A 149 0.58 6.49 -11.30
C VAL A 149 -0.04 6.46 -12.69
N VAL A 150 -1.22 5.89 -12.79
CA VAL A 150 -2.13 6.05 -13.94
C VAL A 150 -3.48 6.58 -13.44
N ASP A 151 -4.09 7.42 -14.24
CA ASP A 151 -5.40 8.00 -13.95
C ASP A 151 -6.56 7.14 -14.47
N HIS A 152 -7.77 7.58 -14.12
CA HIS A 152 -9.01 6.95 -14.56
C HIS A 152 -9.15 6.88 -16.08
N GLU A 153 -8.74 7.93 -16.80
CA GLU A 153 -8.95 8.03 -18.23
C GLU A 153 -8.14 6.96 -18.99
N ILE A 154 -6.90 6.71 -18.57
CA ILE A 154 -6.06 5.63 -19.12
C ILE A 154 -6.75 4.28 -18.89
N ILE A 155 -7.22 3.99 -17.69
CA ILE A 155 -7.89 2.72 -17.38
C ILE A 155 -9.20 2.55 -18.15
N ARG A 156 -9.99 3.63 -18.26
CA ARG A 156 -11.22 3.65 -19.06
C ARG A 156 -10.96 3.34 -20.53
N ASN A 157 -9.93 3.95 -21.10
CA ASN A 157 -9.57 3.72 -22.50
C ASN A 157 -9.10 2.29 -22.73
N LEU A 158 -8.26 1.74 -21.85
CA LEU A 158 -7.85 0.33 -21.89
C LEU A 158 -9.05 -0.62 -21.81
N SER A 159 -9.97 -0.38 -20.88
CA SER A 159 -11.14 -1.24 -20.68
C SER A 159 -12.14 -1.19 -21.85
N LYS A 160 -12.25 -0.06 -22.55
CA LYS A 160 -13.11 0.12 -23.72
C LYS A 160 -12.50 -0.43 -25.00
N SER A 161 -11.22 -0.17 -25.24
CA SER A 161 -10.53 -0.66 -26.43
C SER A 161 -10.18 -2.14 -26.37
N MET A 162 -10.06 -2.70 -25.17
CA MET A 162 -9.50 -4.04 -24.90
C MET A 162 -8.10 -4.23 -25.50
N ASP A 163 -7.37 -3.14 -25.74
CA ASP A 163 -6.00 -3.18 -26.23
C ASP A 163 -5.00 -3.24 -25.06
N TYR A 164 -4.62 -4.44 -24.73
CA TYR A 164 -3.62 -4.76 -23.72
C TYR A 164 -2.30 -5.25 -24.35
N SER A 165 -1.98 -4.83 -25.57
CA SER A 165 -0.76 -5.25 -26.27
C SER A 165 0.52 -4.88 -25.53
N ASN A 166 0.59 -3.67 -24.95
CA ASN A 166 1.77 -3.13 -24.26
C ASN A 166 1.57 -2.96 -22.74
N VAL A 167 0.37 -3.22 -22.24
CA VAL A 167 -0.01 -3.02 -20.84
C VAL A 167 -0.65 -4.29 -20.31
N GLN A 168 -0.54 -4.53 -19.01
CA GLN A 168 -1.31 -5.54 -18.30
C GLN A 168 -1.87 -4.95 -17.02
N LEU A 169 -3.14 -5.21 -16.78
CA LEU A 169 -3.88 -4.70 -15.62
C LEU A 169 -4.10 -5.84 -14.63
N VAL A 170 -3.78 -5.61 -13.35
CA VAL A 170 -3.81 -6.61 -12.29
C VAL A 170 -4.67 -6.14 -11.12
N ASP A 171 -5.72 -6.91 -10.82
CA ASP A 171 -6.56 -6.74 -9.64
C ASP A 171 -5.94 -7.44 -8.43
N SER A 172 -5.67 -6.69 -7.37
CA SER A 172 -5.06 -7.18 -6.13
C SER A 172 -6.05 -7.64 -5.07
N ARG A 173 -7.37 -7.58 -5.36
CA ARG A 173 -8.43 -8.04 -4.44
C ARG A 173 -8.49 -9.56 -4.33
N ASP A 174 -9.15 -10.05 -3.30
CA ASP A 174 -9.49 -11.47 -3.17
C ASP A 174 -10.21 -11.98 -4.43
N GLU A 175 -9.92 -13.22 -4.83
CA GLU A 175 -10.43 -13.84 -6.07
C GLU A 175 -11.96 -13.84 -6.13
N GLN A 176 -12.64 -14.08 -5.02
CA GLN A 176 -14.11 -14.07 -4.98
C GLN A 176 -14.71 -12.70 -5.31
N ARG A 177 -14.02 -11.60 -4.92
CA ARG A 177 -14.41 -10.24 -5.29
C ARG A 177 -14.16 -9.97 -6.76
N TYR A 178 -12.98 -10.38 -7.27
CA TYR A 178 -12.63 -10.26 -8.69
C TYR A 178 -13.63 -11.01 -9.58
N LEU A 179 -14.00 -12.24 -9.22
CA LEU A 179 -14.96 -13.05 -9.97
C LEU A 179 -16.41 -12.51 -9.87
N GLY A 180 -16.69 -11.59 -8.95
CA GLY A 180 -18.02 -11.06 -8.71
C GLY A 180 -18.93 -12.00 -7.93
N ILE A 181 -18.38 -13.04 -7.28
CA ILE A 181 -19.11 -13.98 -6.43
C ILE A 181 -19.62 -13.24 -5.19
N ILE A 182 -18.73 -12.54 -4.50
CA ILE A 182 -19.04 -11.69 -3.35
C ILE A 182 -18.53 -10.27 -3.56
N GLU A 183 -19.20 -9.28 -2.98
CA GLU A 183 -18.70 -7.91 -2.88
C GLU A 183 -19.32 -7.24 -1.65
N PRO A 184 -18.58 -7.26 -0.50
CA PRO A 184 -19.11 -6.70 0.74
C PRO A 184 -18.87 -5.19 0.88
N ILE A 185 -18.09 -4.56 -0.02
CA ILE A 185 -17.60 -3.21 0.16
C ILE A 185 -18.05 -2.28 -0.96
N ASP A 186 -17.90 -2.70 -2.23
CA ASP A 186 -18.15 -1.88 -3.40
C ASP A 186 -19.59 -2.04 -3.92
N LYS A 187 -20.13 -1.01 -4.58
CA LYS A 187 -21.52 -1.00 -5.09
C LYS A 187 -21.76 -1.97 -6.26
N LYS A 188 -20.72 -2.29 -7.03
CA LYS A 188 -20.81 -3.21 -8.19
C LYS A 188 -19.91 -4.41 -7.95
N LYS A 189 -20.34 -5.61 -8.36
CA LYS A 189 -19.57 -6.86 -8.31
C LYS A 189 -18.76 -7.03 -9.58
N GLY A 190 -17.61 -7.73 -9.50
CA GLY A 190 -16.78 -8.07 -10.63
C GLY A 190 -15.49 -7.27 -10.71
N HIS A 191 -14.93 -7.11 -11.90
CA HIS A 191 -13.62 -6.49 -12.14
C HIS A 191 -13.58 -5.62 -13.40
N ILE A 192 -12.53 -4.84 -13.56
CA ILE A 192 -12.29 -4.01 -14.75
C ILE A 192 -12.02 -4.94 -15.95
N PRO A 193 -12.70 -4.75 -17.12
CA PRO A 193 -12.50 -5.58 -18.30
C PRO A 193 -11.01 -5.70 -18.68
N GLY A 194 -10.59 -6.93 -18.98
CA GLY A 194 -9.21 -7.25 -19.35
C GLY A 194 -8.21 -7.41 -18.20
N ALA A 195 -8.61 -7.13 -16.98
CA ALA A 195 -7.75 -7.36 -15.81
C ALA A 195 -7.54 -8.84 -15.52
N SER A 196 -6.33 -9.19 -15.09
CA SER A 196 -6.01 -10.45 -14.41
C SER A 196 -6.11 -10.28 -12.89
N ASN A 197 -6.08 -11.37 -12.13
CA ASN A 197 -6.15 -11.32 -10.68
C ASN A 197 -4.93 -11.96 -10.03
N ILE A 198 -4.30 -11.22 -9.13
CA ILE A 198 -3.25 -11.70 -8.22
C ILE A 198 -3.56 -11.11 -6.84
N PRO A 199 -4.26 -11.85 -5.98
CA PRO A 199 -4.58 -11.38 -4.63
C PRO A 199 -3.32 -11.07 -3.83
N TYR A 200 -3.23 -9.89 -3.20
CA TYR A 200 -2.01 -9.49 -2.47
C TYR A 200 -1.59 -10.49 -1.38
N LYS A 201 -2.55 -11.17 -0.76
CA LYS A 201 -2.31 -12.14 0.31
C LYS A 201 -1.51 -13.36 -0.13
N VAL A 202 -1.47 -13.71 -1.42
CA VAL A 202 -0.75 -14.91 -1.89
C VAL A 202 0.76 -14.83 -1.67
N HIS A 203 1.28 -13.64 -1.41
CA HIS A 203 2.70 -13.38 -1.20
C HIS A 203 3.18 -13.60 0.23
N PHE A 204 2.24 -13.60 1.18
CA PHE A 204 2.54 -13.66 2.60
C PHE A 204 2.08 -14.99 3.22
N THR A 205 2.69 -15.37 4.34
CA THR A 205 2.22 -16.44 5.21
C THR A 205 1.06 -15.92 6.09
N GLU A 206 0.41 -16.81 6.84
CA GLU A 206 -0.62 -16.44 7.80
C GLU A 206 -0.10 -15.51 8.92
N ASN A 207 1.21 -15.58 9.21
CA ASN A 207 1.88 -14.73 10.20
C ASN A 207 2.38 -13.39 9.62
N GLY A 208 2.07 -13.08 8.35
CA GLY A 208 2.51 -11.85 7.68
C GLY A 208 3.97 -11.87 7.19
N ASP A 209 4.65 -13.00 7.27
CA ASP A 209 6.00 -13.15 6.72
C ASP A 209 5.96 -13.25 5.19
N LEU A 210 6.95 -12.68 4.53
CA LEU A 210 7.10 -12.79 3.08
C LEU A 210 7.54 -14.20 2.69
N LYS A 211 6.89 -14.79 1.70
CA LYS A 211 7.28 -16.08 1.13
C LYS A 211 8.61 -15.99 0.40
N SER A 212 9.21 -17.16 0.08
CA SER A 212 10.51 -17.19 -0.61
C SER A 212 10.45 -16.53 -2.00
N LYS A 213 11.59 -16.01 -2.48
CA LYS A 213 11.67 -15.34 -3.79
C LYS A 213 11.18 -16.22 -4.94
N GLU A 214 11.38 -17.53 -4.84
CA GLU A 214 10.91 -18.51 -5.85
C GLU A 214 9.38 -18.57 -5.88
N ILE A 215 8.72 -18.52 -4.71
CA ILE A 215 7.26 -18.49 -4.61
C ILE A 215 6.73 -17.16 -5.13
N LEU A 216 7.36 -16.04 -4.75
CA LEU A 216 6.99 -14.72 -5.23
C LEU A 216 7.07 -14.63 -6.76
N ALA A 217 8.18 -15.07 -7.35
CA ALA A 217 8.35 -15.11 -8.80
C ALA A 217 7.29 -16.00 -9.48
N ARG A 218 6.93 -17.13 -8.85
CA ARG A 218 5.86 -18.00 -9.35
C ARG A 218 4.50 -17.35 -9.34
N ASN A 219 4.20 -16.52 -8.33
CA ASN A 219 2.92 -15.81 -8.24
C ASN A 219 2.74 -14.81 -9.40
N PHE A 220 3.81 -14.24 -9.91
CA PHE A 220 3.81 -13.30 -11.04
C PHE A 220 4.18 -13.91 -12.40
N LYS A 221 4.38 -15.24 -12.47
CA LYS A 221 4.88 -15.93 -13.69
C LYS A 221 4.06 -15.70 -14.96
N ASN A 222 2.78 -15.38 -14.81
CA ASN A 222 1.88 -15.16 -15.93
C ASN A 222 1.90 -13.70 -16.43
N LEU A 223 2.62 -12.82 -15.75
CA LEU A 223 2.83 -11.45 -16.19
C LEU A 223 4.00 -11.40 -17.19
N ASN A 224 3.82 -10.65 -18.26
CA ASN A 224 4.89 -10.36 -19.20
C ASN A 224 5.71 -9.16 -18.71
N THR A 225 6.98 -9.38 -18.37
CA THR A 225 7.88 -8.34 -17.86
C THR A 225 8.26 -7.25 -18.87
N GLU A 226 7.96 -7.46 -20.16
CA GLU A 226 8.14 -6.45 -21.21
C GLU A 226 6.95 -5.50 -21.35
N LYS A 227 5.81 -5.84 -20.73
CA LYS A 227 4.63 -4.97 -20.68
C LYS A 227 4.64 -4.10 -19.42
N GLU A 228 4.08 -2.91 -19.55
CA GLU A 228 3.80 -2.07 -18.42
C GLU A 228 2.76 -2.76 -17.51
N THR A 229 3.09 -2.94 -16.24
CA THR A 229 2.18 -3.55 -15.27
C THR A 229 1.50 -2.46 -14.45
N ILE A 230 0.17 -2.47 -14.43
CA ILE A 230 -0.65 -1.57 -13.63
C ILE A 230 -1.40 -2.39 -12.58
N PHE A 231 -1.19 -2.08 -11.31
CA PHE A 231 -1.95 -2.69 -10.22
C PHE A 231 -3.10 -1.78 -9.79
N TYR A 232 -4.21 -2.41 -9.45
CA TYR A 232 -5.32 -1.79 -8.74
C TYR A 232 -5.91 -2.75 -7.71
N CYS A 233 -6.79 -2.26 -6.85
CA CYS A 233 -7.55 -3.09 -5.93
C CYS A 233 -8.97 -2.51 -5.73
N GLY A 234 -9.48 -2.48 -4.51
CA GLY A 234 -10.75 -1.80 -4.20
C GLY A 234 -10.60 -0.28 -4.13
N SER A 235 -9.51 0.22 -3.54
CA SER A 235 -9.32 1.65 -3.25
C SER A 235 -7.84 2.09 -3.24
N GLY A 236 -6.96 1.38 -3.92
CA GLY A 236 -5.54 1.75 -4.05
C GLY A 236 -4.69 1.49 -2.80
N VAL A 237 -5.13 0.66 -1.88
CA VAL A 237 -4.40 0.31 -0.65
C VAL A 237 -3.68 -1.04 -0.81
N THR A 238 -4.42 -2.13 -0.95
CA THR A 238 -3.82 -3.48 -1.08
C THR A 238 -3.04 -3.68 -2.39
N ALA A 239 -3.30 -2.88 -3.42
CA ALA A 239 -2.48 -2.85 -4.62
C ALA A 239 -1.03 -2.40 -4.33
N CYS A 240 -0.83 -1.51 -3.36
CA CYS A 240 0.49 -1.08 -2.92
C CYS A 240 1.31 -2.25 -2.34
N SER A 241 0.65 -3.19 -1.64
CA SER A 241 1.32 -4.41 -1.13
C SER A 241 1.80 -5.31 -2.28
N ASN A 242 1.00 -5.47 -3.34
CA ASN A 242 1.45 -6.17 -4.55
C ASN A 242 2.63 -5.46 -5.23
N ILE A 243 2.56 -4.13 -5.35
CA ILE A 243 3.64 -3.32 -5.94
C ILE A 243 4.93 -3.46 -5.13
N MET A 244 4.83 -3.43 -3.79
CA MET A 244 5.98 -3.60 -2.90
C MET A 244 6.67 -4.97 -3.10
N VAL A 245 5.88 -6.04 -3.26
CA VAL A 245 6.41 -7.38 -3.53
C VAL A 245 6.95 -7.50 -4.97
N TYR A 246 6.32 -6.85 -5.94
CA TYR A 246 6.78 -6.81 -7.33
C TYR A 246 8.13 -6.07 -7.43
N ASP A 247 8.28 -4.95 -6.70
CA ASP A 247 9.53 -4.21 -6.56
C ASP A 247 10.63 -5.01 -5.82
N GLU A 248 10.26 -5.89 -4.87
CA GLU A 248 11.20 -6.81 -4.20
C GLU A 248 11.88 -7.77 -5.20
N LEU A 249 11.21 -8.08 -6.30
CA LEU A 249 11.75 -8.88 -7.41
C LEU A 249 12.54 -8.06 -8.43
N GLY A 250 12.69 -6.75 -8.23
CA GLY A 250 13.36 -5.84 -9.15
C GLY A 250 12.52 -5.42 -10.34
N LEU A 251 11.19 -5.62 -10.28
CA LEU A 251 10.26 -5.28 -11.34
C LEU A 251 9.54 -3.96 -11.03
N SER A 252 9.30 -3.16 -12.07
CA SER A 252 8.60 -1.87 -11.95
C SER A 252 7.13 -1.99 -12.34
N SER A 253 6.29 -1.17 -11.73
CA SER A 253 4.87 -1.11 -12.02
C SER A 253 4.26 0.23 -11.65
N LYS A 254 3.02 0.46 -12.11
CA LYS A 254 2.24 1.64 -11.78
C LYS A 254 1.04 1.28 -10.90
N LEU A 255 0.55 2.26 -10.17
CA LEU A 255 -0.68 2.17 -9.40
C LEU A 255 -1.80 2.94 -10.12
N TYR A 256 -2.98 2.34 -10.20
CA TYR A 256 -4.23 3.07 -10.38
C TYR A 256 -4.82 3.38 -8.98
N PRO A 257 -4.61 4.60 -8.44
CA PRO A 257 -4.93 4.89 -7.04
C PRO A 257 -6.41 4.83 -6.73
N GLY A 258 -7.25 5.36 -7.64
CA GLY A 258 -8.71 5.33 -7.50
C GLY A 258 -9.28 3.93 -7.49
N SER A 259 -8.63 3.00 -8.18
CA SER A 259 -8.93 1.58 -8.20
C SER A 259 -10.38 1.26 -8.59
N PHE A 260 -10.89 0.10 -8.19
CA PHE A 260 -12.24 -0.33 -8.55
C PHE A 260 -13.34 0.62 -8.06
N SER A 261 -13.21 1.16 -6.86
CA SER A 261 -14.20 2.10 -6.31
C SER A 261 -14.31 3.42 -7.11
N ASP A 262 -13.21 3.90 -7.68
CA ASP A 262 -13.22 5.03 -8.61
C ASP A 262 -13.78 4.61 -9.98
N TYR A 263 -13.29 3.50 -10.52
CA TYR A 263 -13.73 2.99 -11.81
C TYR A 263 -15.25 2.83 -11.91
N ILE A 264 -15.89 2.28 -10.86
CA ILE A 264 -17.34 2.07 -10.81
C ILE A 264 -18.14 3.32 -10.44
N SER A 265 -17.51 4.43 -10.07
CA SER A 265 -18.18 5.71 -9.81
C SER A 265 -18.65 6.39 -11.09
N TYR A 266 -18.20 5.92 -12.23
CA TYR A 266 -18.63 6.36 -13.56
C TYR A 266 -19.63 5.34 -14.12
N ASP A 267 -20.84 5.80 -14.42
CA ASP A 267 -21.97 4.93 -14.80
C ASP A 267 -21.76 4.17 -16.11
N ASP A 268 -21.00 4.77 -17.07
CA ASP A 268 -20.72 4.21 -18.37
C ASP A 268 -19.56 3.20 -18.39
N ASN A 269 -18.89 2.97 -17.27
CA ASN A 269 -17.86 1.96 -17.15
C ASN A 269 -18.44 0.56 -16.96
N GLN A 270 -18.05 -0.33 -17.86
CA GLN A 270 -18.45 -1.73 -17.83
C GLN A 270 -17.66 -2.52 -16.77
N VAL A 271 -18.31 -3.51 -16.19
CA VAL A 271 -17.72 -4.44 -15.23
C VAL A 271 -17.94 -5.86 -15.73
N VAL A 272 -16.93 -6.71 -15.62
CA VAL A 272 -17.02 -8.14 -15.94
C VAL A 272 -17.27 -8.93 -14.67
N VAL A 273 -18.23 -9.86 -14.75
CA VAL A 273 -18.52 -10.89 -13.75
C VAL A 273 -18.26 -12.24 -14.42
N LYS A 274 -17.54 -13.14 -13.77
CA LYS A 274 -17.26 -14.49 -14.29
C LYS A 274 -18.12 -15.54 -13.61
#